data_1a387538e8c573258e2d3b7bd0c4bc34
#
_entry.id   1a387538e8c573258e2d3b7bd0c4bc34
#
_cell.length_a   1.000
_cell.length_b   1.000
_cell.length_c   1.000
_cell.angle_alpha   90.00
_cell.angle_beta   90.00
_cell.angle_gamma   90.00
#
_symmetry.space_group_name_H-M   'P 1'
#
loop_
_entity.id
_entity.type
_entity.pdbx_description
1 polymer ?
#
loop_
_entity_poly.entity_id
_entity_poly.type
_entity_poly.pdbx_seq_one_letter_code
_entity_poly.pdbx_strand_id
1 'polypeptide(L)'
;ETKNNDTGSGKVNALAAVNSIDMGAIKYISFTINDENGNNNNVINPGEEIIIDLVVDNTSSENFSDVTAVMTCENEWVNITNDNIEIDNIGTTEFTSIDGQLRFTIDDDAESETPLHFDVEFYKGNEKISKLRFSTVIYDNTIRYSSFIVMNDDNGNGTLEAGETADLGVVLNNSGSEIAVNLSGILSSTSEFITIVDNNAE
;
A
#
# COMPACT_ATOMS: atom_id res chain seq x y z
N GLU A 1 -5.09 -22.86 -36.30
CA GLU A 1 -4.65 -21.60 -35.66
C GLU A 1 -4.59 -21.81 -34.15
N THR A 2 -3.41 -22.00 -33.64
CA THR A 2 -3.13 -22.09 -32.19
C THR A 2 -3.25 -20.72 -31.58
N LYS A 3 -4.26 -20.52 -30.74
CA LYS A 3 -4.35 -19.35 -29.86
C LYS A 3 -3.15 -19.40 -28.90
N ASN A 4 -2.24 -18.46 -29.07
CA ASN A 4 -1.16 -18.23 -28.13
C ASN A 4 -1.75 -17.59 -26.86
N ASN A 5 -1.82 -18.37 -25.79
CA ASN A 5 -2.22 -17.92 -24.46
C ASN A 5 -0.97 -17.37 -23.75
N ASP A 6 -0.43 -16.28 -24.27
CA ASP A 6 0.64 -15.54 -23.62
C ASP A 6 0.03 -14.73 -22.49
N THR A 7 -0.25 -15.39 -21.39
CA THR A 7 -0.53 -14.73 -20.11
C THR A 7 0.80 -14.20 -19.60
N GLY A 8 1.10 -12.97 -20.00
CA GLY A 8 2.20 -12.23 -19.39
C GLY A 8 2.06 -12.29 -17.87
N SER A 9 3.12 -12.65 -17.16
CA SER A 9 3.21 -12.79 -15.70
C SER A 9 3.21 -11.44 -14.98
N GLY A 10 2.35 -10.51 -15.40
CA GLY A 10 2.04 -9.30 -14.67
C GLY A 10 0.64 -9.43 -14.10
N LYS A 11 0.47 -9.22 -12.80
CA LYS A 11 -0.86 -8.95 -12.26
C LYS A 11 -1.37 -7.72 -13.00
N VAL A 12 -2.37 -7.91 -13.87
CA VAL A 12 -3.09 -6.79 -14.48
C VAL A 12 -3.76 -6.08 -13.31
N ASN A 13 -3.27 -4.90 -12.95
CA ASN A 13 -3.99 -4.04 -12.04
C ASN A 13 -5.22 -3.49 -12.77
N ALA A 14 -6.28 -4.32 -12.81
CA ALA A 14 -7.54 -4.00 -13.47
C ALA A 14 -8.18 -2.76 -12.81
N LEU A 15 -7.86 -2.48 -11.54
CA LEU A 15 -8.32 -1.31 -10.83
C LEU A 15 -7.67 -0.04 -11.37
N ALA A 16 -6.38 -0.07 -11.69
CA ALA A 16 -5.68 1.04 -12.33
C ALA A 16 -6.17 1.29 -13.77
N ALA A 17 -6.57 0.23 -14.49
CA ALA A 17 -7.04 0.34 -15.87
C ALA A 17 -8.48 0.88 -16.00
N VAL A 18 -9.32 0.73 -14.97
CA VAL A 18 -10.75 1.12 -15.00
C VAL A 18 -10.98 2.54 -14.46
N ASN A 19 -10.03 3.12 -13.73
CA ASN A 19 -10.27 4.31 -12.92
C ASN A 19 -9.57 5.60 -13.38
N SER A 20 -8.94 5.64 -14.55
CA SER A 20 -8.43 6.90 -15.11
C SER A 20 -9.57 7.66 -15.81
N ILE A 21 -10.21 8.57 -15.08
CA ILE A 21 -11.10 9.56 -15.71
C ILE A 21 -10.25 10.77 -16.01
N ASP A 22 -9.68 10.80 -17.23
CA ASP A 22 -8.99 11.97 -17.74
C ASP A 22 -9.96 12.88 -18.47
N MET A 23 -10.22 14.03 -17.90
CA MET A 23 -10.99 15.09 -18.56
C MET A 23 -10.09 16.31 -18.76
N GLY A 24 -10.03 16.82 -20.01
CA GLY A 24 -9.26 18.00 -20.36
C GLY A 24 -7.91 17.69 -21.02
N ALA A 25 -7.00 18.65 -20.99
CA ALA A 25 -5.74 18.62 -21.73
C ALA A 25 -4.57 17.96 -20.96
N ILE A 26 -4.63 17.94 -19.64
CA ILE A 26 -3.59 17.33 -18.81
C ILE A 26 -3.99 15.88 -18.56
N LYS A 27 -3.10 14.96 -18.92
CA LYS A 27 -3.30 13.51 -18.86
C LYS A 27 -2.39 12.87 -17.82
N TYR A 28 -2.91 11.87 -17.12
CA TYR A 28 -2.14 11.01 -16.24
C TYR A 28 -1.17 10.13 -17.05
N ILE A 29 0.06 10.04 -16.58
CA ILE A 29 1.08 9.13 -17.14
C ILE A 29 1.44 8.06 -16.12
N SER A 30 1.93 8.47 -14.93
CA SER A 30 2.30 7.56 -13.85
C SER A 30 2.33 8.28 -12.52
N PHE A 31 2.41 7.52 -11.44
CA PHE A 31 2.82 8.02 -10.14
C PHE A 31 3.79 7.04 -9.47
N THR A 32 4.54 7.54 -8.52
CA THR A 32 5.33 6.75 -7.58
C THR A 32 4.93 7.09 -6.15
N ILE A 33 4.96 6.08 -5.29
CA ILE A 33 4.75 6.23 -3.85
C ILE A 33 6.12 6.45 -3.21
N ASN A 34 6.20 7.47 -2.39
CA ASN A 34 7.36 7.72 -1.54
C ASN A 34 6.85 7.77 -0.09
N ASP A 35 7.29 6.82 0.71
CA ASP A 35 6.99 6.62 2.11
C ASP A 35 8.26 6.78 2.98
N GLU A 36 9.17 7.68 2.59
CA GLU A 36 10.45 7.92 3.26
C GLU A 36 10.33 8.27 4.75
N ASN A 37 9.16 8.78 5.17
CA ASN A 37 8.81 9.06 6.55
C ASN A 37 8.16 7.87 7.26
N GLY A 38 7.93 6.77 6.56
CA GLY A 38 7.39 5.50 7.04
C GLY A 38 8.46 4.41 7.07
N ASN A 39 8.16 3.26 6.50
CA ASN A 39 9.05 2.10 6.48
C ASN A 39 9.90 1.97 5.20
N ASN A 40 9.68 2.83 4.22
CA ASN A 40 10.40 2.94 2.95
C ASN A 40 10.31 1.66 2.08
N ASN A 41 9.12 1.08 2.00
CA ASN A 41 8.83 -0.11 1.20
C ASN A 41 8.11 0.23 -0.13
N ASN A 42 7.75 1.50 -0.36
CA ASN A 42 6.98 2.02 -1.49
C ASN A 42 5.55 1.44 -1.58
N VAL A 43 4.98 1.14 -0.41
CA VAL A 43 3.61 0.65 -0.26
C VAL A 43 2.89 1.55 0.73
N ILE A 44 1.61 1.76 0.56
CA ILE A 44 0.80 2.56 1.48
C ILE A 44 0.35 1.68 2.63
N ASN A 45 0.76 2.03 3.86
CA ASN A 45 0.44 1.29 5.07
C ASN A 45 -0.30 2.16 6.09
N PRO A 46 -1.07 1.56 7.02
CA PRO A 46 -1.68 2.29 8.13
C PRO A 46 -0.64 3.06 8.95
N GLY A 47 -0.98 4.27 9.38
CA GLY A 47 -0.14 5.13 10.21
C GLY A 47 0.93 5.92 9.46
N GLU A 48 1.07 5.76 8.14
CA GLU A 48 2.14 6.40 7.38
C GLU A 48 1.76 7.77 6.81
N GLU A 49 2.77 8.62 6.65
CA GLU A 49 2.73 9.78 5.76
C GLU A 49 3.25 9.38 4.39
N ILE A 50 2.45 9.61 3.37
CA ILE A 50 2.73 9.25 1.98
C ILE A 50 2.90 10.50 1.14
N ILE A 51 3.89 10.45 0.26
CA ILE A 51 4.12 11.44 -0.78
C ILE A 51 3.87 10.77 -2.12
N ILE A 52 3.11 11.41 -2.98
CA ILE A 52 2.92 10.98 -4.36
C ILE A 52 3.72 11.89 -5.30
N ASP A 53 4.61 11.29 -6.06
CA ASP A 53 5.25 11.94 -7.19
C ASP A 53 4.46 11.59 -8.45
N LEU A 54 3.80 12.59 -9.02
CA LEU A 54 2.85 12.43 -10.12
C LEU A 54 3.46 12.94 -11.43
N VAL A 55 3.39 12.14 -12.48
CA VAL A 55 3.82 12.52 -13.83
C VAL A 55 2.61 12.72 -14.73
N VAL A 56 2.58 13.87 -15.40
CA VAL A 56 1.49 14.26 -16.29
C VAL A 56 2.01 14.66 -17.67
N ASP A 57 1.13 14.57 -18.67
CA ASP A 57 1.34 15.01 -20.05
C ASP A 57 0.36 16.12 -20.42
N ASN A 58 0.83 17.18 -21.04
CA ASN A 58 -0.02 18.21 -21.62
C ASN A 58 -0.24 17.92 -23.12
N THR A 59 -1.42 17.40 -23.42
CA THR A 59 -1.83 17.03 -24.81
C THR A 59 -2.39 18.20 -25.61
N SER A 60 -2.41 19.40 -25.07
CA SER A 60 -2.84 20.61 -25.81
C SER A 60 -1.75 21.16 -26.72
N SER A 61 -2.05 22.21 -27.45
CA SER A 61 -1.09 22.91 -28.31
C SER A 61 -0.34 24.05 -27.60
N GLU A 62 -0.69 24.35 -26.34
CA GLU A 62 -0.17 25.49 -25.58
C GLU A 62 0.33 25.04 -24.21
N ASN A 63 1.40 25.68 -23.72
CA ASN A 63 1.85 25.47 -22.35
C ASN A 63 0.87 26.09 -21.36
N PHE A 64 0.66 25.43 -20.24
CA PHE A 64 -0.05 26.01 -19.10
C PHE A 64 0.95 26.57 -18.10
N SER A 65 0.82 27.87 -17.77
CA SER A 65 1.57 28.53 -16.70
C SER A 65 0.66 28.87 -15.53
N ASP A 66 1.23 28.97 -14.35
CA ASP A 66 0.54 29.36 -13.12
C ASP A 66 -0.69 28.47 -12.86
N VAL A 67 -0.45 27.16 -12.88
CA VAL A 67 -1.49 26.15 -12.68
C VAL A 67 -1.55 25.76 -11.21
N THR A 68 -2.76 25.70 -10.67
CA THR A 68 -2.98 25.14 -9.34
C THR A 68 -3.55 23.73 -9.49
N ALA A 69 -2.93 22.73 -8.83
CA ALA A 69 -3.48 21.39 -8.72
C ALA A 69 -4.07 21.16 -7.34
N VAL A 70 -5.28 20.60 -7.29
CA VAL A 70 -5.99 20.26 -6.04
C VAL A 70 -6.26 18.78 -6.00
N MET A 71 -5.72 18.08 -4.98
CA MET A 71 -5.91 16.67 -4.75
C MET A 71 -7.04 16.41 -3.74
N THR A 72 -7.89 15.44 -4.03
CA THR A 72 -8.96 14.99 -3.14
C THR A 72 -9.03 13.47 -3.08
N CYS A 73 -9.48 12.93 -1.94
CA CYS A 73 -9.81 11.54 -1.72
C CYS A 73 -11.03 11.46 -0.80
N GLU A 74 -12.03 10.66 -1.16
CA GLU A 74 -13.27 10.52 -0.36
C GLU A 74 -13.20 9.38 0.66
N ASN A 75 -12.03 8.74 0.83
CA ASN A 75 -11.85 7.65 1.78
C ASN A 75 -11.65 8.17 3.20
N GLU A 76 -12.33 7.59 4.19
CA GLU A 76 -12.29 8.02 5.60
C GLU A 76 -10.94 7.80 6.28
N TRP A 77 -10.13 6.86 5.78
CA TRP A 77 -8.79 6.56 6.29
C TRP A 77 -7.70 7.52 5.78
N VAL A 78 -8.05 8.41 4.84
CA VAL A 78 -7.10 9.33 4.21
C VAL A 78 -7.29 10.74 4.70
N ASN A 79 -6.24 11.33 5.27
CA ASN A 79 -6.20 12.75 5.57
C ASN A 79 -5.17 13.45 4.69
N ILE A 80 -5.64 14.27 3.73
CA ILE A 80 -4.76 15.02 2.84
C ILE A 80 -4.12 16.18 3.59
N THR A 81 -2.81 16.20 3.64
CA THR A 81 -2.01 17.19 4.39
C THR A 81 -1.50 18.33 3.52
N ASN A 82 -1.41 18.10 2.20
CA ASN A 82 -1.15 19.15 1.21
C ASN A 82 -2.00 18.88 -0.03
N ASP A 83 -3.07 19.63 -0.18
CA ASP A 83 -4.09 19.45 -1.21
C ASP A 83 -4.00 20.47 -2.34
N ASN A 84 -3.24 21.55 -2.18
CA ASN A 84 -3.20 22.69 -3.09
C ASN A 84 -1.75 23.02 -3.48
N ILE A 85 -1.42 22.80 -4.74
CA ILE A 85 -0.06 22.83 -5.25
C ILE A 85 0.01 23.82 -6.41
N GLU A 86 0.97 24.73 -6.33
CA GLU A 86 1.30 25.64 -7.41
C GLU A 86 2.31 25.00 -8.36
N ILE A 87 2.00 25.01 -9.66
CA ILE A 87 2.84 24.46 -10.73
C ILE A 87 3.14 25.59 -11.71
N ASP A 88 4.41 25.97 -11.80
CA ASP A 88 4.85 27.10 -12.63
C ASP A 88 4.55 26.89 -14.10
N ASN A 89 4.78 25.69 -14.62
CA ASN A 89 4.59 25.37 -16.03
C ASN A 89 4.32 23.88 -16.29
N ILE A 90 3.35 23.58 -17.14
CA ILE A 90 3.09 22.26 -17.72
C ILE A 90 3.28 22.37 -19.24
N GLY A 91 4.45 21.89 -19.70
CA GLY A 91 4.88 22.01 -21.10
C GLY A 91 4.18 21.03 -22.04
N THR A 92 4.24 21.30 -23.36
CA THR A 92 3.66 20.44 -24.41
C THR A 92 4.67 19.50 -25.07
N THR A 93 5.95 19.62 -24.73
CA THR A 93 7.05 18.90 -25.41
C THR A 93 7.66 17.78 -24.58
N GLU A 94 7.36 17.77 -23.28
CA GLU A 94 7.90 16.80 -22.32
C GLU A 94 6.91 16.58 -21.18
N PHE A 95 7.01 15.45 -20.52
CA PHE A 95 6.21 15.18 -19.33
C PHE A 95 6.61 16.12 -18.19
N THR A 96 5.61 16.50 -17.39
CA THR A 96 5.84 17.31 -16.19
C THR A 96 5.75 16.43 -14.96
N SER A 97 6.75 16.48 -14.11
CA SER A 97 6.75 15.82 -12.80
C SER A 97 6.31 16.80 -11.72
N ILE A 98 5.43 16.33 -10.83
CA ILE A 98 4.95 17.06 -9.65
C ILE A 98 5.46 16.28 -8.45
N ASP A 99 6.69 16.59 -8.01
CA ASP A 99 7.43 15.81 -7.03
C ASP A 99 7.31 16.38 -5.62
N GLY A 100 7.14 15.52 -4.64
CA GLY A 100 7.28 15.85 -3.22
C GLY A 100 6.16 16.72 -2.63
N GLN A 101 5.12 17.02 -3.39
CA GLN A 101 4.12 18.01 -2.99
C GLN A 101 2.74 17.40 -2.64
N LEU A 102 2.30 16.38 -3.34
CA LEU A 102 1.05 15.68 -3.04
C LEU A 102 1.22 14.79 -1.81
N ARG A 103 0.61 15.17 -0.68
CA ARG A 103 0.84 14.51 0.61
C ARG A 103 -0.44 14.17 1.33
N PHE A 104 -0.44 13.01 1.97
CA PHE A 104 -1.52 12.58 2.84
C PHE A 104 -1.01 11.63 3.93
N THR A 105 -1.80 11.44 4.97
CA THR A 105 -1.57 10.42 6.00
C THR A 105 -2.67 9.37 5.95
N ILE A 106 -2.31 8.17 6.35
CA ILE A 106 -3.24 7.04 6.52
C ILE A 106 -3.49 6.86 8.02
N ASP A 107 -4.75 6.64 8.38
CA ASP A 107 -5.14 6.34 9.75
C ASP A 107 -4.50 5.03 10.22
N ASP A 108 -4.10 4.95 11.52
CA ASP A 108 -3.48 3.77 12.12
C ASP A 108 -4.40 2.53 12.09
N ASP A 109 -5.72 2.75 12.12
CA ASP A 109 -6.74 1.71 12.12
C ASP A 109 -7.24 1.36 10.70
N ALA A 110 -6.59 1.88 9.65
CA ALA A 110 -7.02 1.66 8.27
C ALA A 110 -7.00 0.18 7.88
N GLU A 111 -8.09 -0.26 7.23
CA GLU A 111 -8.24 -1.65 6.85
C GLU A 111 -7.36 -2.01 5.64
N SER A 112 -6.69 -3.17 5.71
CA SER A 112 -5.92 -3.71 4.60
C SER A 112 -6.81 -4.03 3.39
N GLU A 113 -6.21 -3.98 2.19
CA GLU A 113 -6.86 -4.18 0.90
C GLU A 113 -7.93 -3.11 0.57
N THR A 114 -7.94 -1.98 1.31
CA THR A 114 -8.83 -0.85 1.05
C THR A 114 -8.39 -0.09 -0.20
N PRO A 115 -9.26 0.02 -1.23
CA PRO A 115 -8.93 0.77 -2.43
C PRO A 115 -9.01 2.29 -2.17
N LEU A 116 -8.01 3.02 -2.64
CA LEU A 116 -7.96 4.47 -2.60
C LEU A 116 -8.09 5.06 -4.00
N HIS A 117 -8.92 6.06 -4.13
CA HIS A 117 -9.13 6.82 -5.37
C HIS A 117 -8.84 8.28 -5.13
N PHE A 118 -7.84 8.80 -5.82
CA PHE A 118 -7.45 10.19 -5.75
C PHE A 118 -7.86 10.92 -7.03
N ASP A 119 -8.57 12.01 -6.87
CA ASP A 119 -8.86 12.97 -7.93
C ASP A 119 -7.86 14.14 -7.81
N VAL A 120 -7.26 14.53 -8.94
CA VAL A 120 -6.44 15.74 -9.04
C VAL A 120 -7.06 16.65 -10.09
N GLU A 121 -7.48 17.82 -9.66
CA GLU A 121 -8.08 18.84 -10.51
C GLU A 121 -7.07 19.98 -10.74
N PHE A 122 -6.92 20.38 -11.99
CA PHE A 122 -6.00 21.46 -12.40
C PHE A 122 -6.78 22.70 -12.76
N TYR A 123 -6.33 23.82 -12.23
CA TYR A 123 -6.96 25.13 -12.42
C TYR A 123 -5.96 26.15 -12.95
N LYS A 124 -6.46 27.06 -13.80
CA LYS A 124 -5.78 28.29 -14.17
C LYS A 124 -6.63 29.47 -13.65
N GLY A 125 -6.20 30.08 -12.55
CA GLY A 125 -7.04 30.96 -11.76
C GLY A 125 -8.27 30.21 -11.23
N ASN A 126 -9.48 30.62 -11.62
CA ASN A 126 -10.72 29.97 -11.21
C ASN A 126 -11.27 28.98 -12.26
N GLU A 127 -10.61 28.81 -13.37
CA GLU A 127 -11.04 27.93 -14.46
C GLU A 127 -10.43 26.55 -14.31
N LYS A 128 -11.29 25.52 -14.21
CA LYS A 128 -10.82 24.13 -14.23
C LYS A 128 -10.46 23.73 -15.66
N ILE A 129 -9.19 23.43 -15.89
CA ILE A 129 -8.62 23.08 -17.19
C ILE A 129 -8.50 21.56 -17.40
N SER A 130 -8.39 20.80 -16.31
CA SER A 130 -8.29 19.35 -16.41
C SER A 130 -8.66 18.67 -15.09
N LYS A 131 -8.94 17.37 -15.16
CA LYS A 131 -9.12 16.48 -14.03
C LYS A 131 -8.56 15.11 -14.41
N LEU A 132 -7.80 14.51 -13.52
CA LEU A 132 -7.36 13.13 -13.64
C LEU A 132 -7.69 12.34 -12.37
N ARG A 133 -7.66 11.01 -12.47
CA ARG A 133 -7.81 10.11 -11.33
C ARG A 133 -6.73 9.05 -11.39
N PHE A 134 -6.14 8.74 -10.25
CA PHE A 134 -5.33 7.55 -10.06
C PHE A 134 -5.84 6.74 -8.86
N SER A 135 -5.45 5.48 -8.78
CA SER A 135 -5.91 4.60 -7.72
C SER A 135 -4.78 3.73 -7.21
N THR A 136 -4.84 3.44 -5.92
CA THR A 136 -3.92 2.56 -5.23
C THR A 136 -4.67 1.77 -4.15
N VAL A 137 -3.97 1.06 -3.27
CA VAL A 137 -4.56 0.22 -2.23
C VAL A 137 -3.73 0.36 -0.96
N ILE A 138 -4.40 0.39 0.20
CA ILE A 138 -3.74 0.24 1.51
C ILE A 138 -3.40 -1.23 1.70
N TYR A 139 -2.18 -1.51 2.15
CA TYR A 139 -1.75 -2.85 2.56
C TYR A 139 -1.27 -2.81 4.00
N ASP A 140 -1.42 -3.92 4.69
CA ASP A 140 -0.96 -4.09 6.07
C ASP A 140 -0.21 -5.41 6.22
N ASN A 141 0.53 -5.55 7.33
CA ASN A 141 1.12 -6.80 7.74
C ASN A 141 0.04 -7.79 8.16
N THR A 142 -0.07 -8.90 7.44
CA THR A 142 -0.97 -9.98 7.82
C THR A 142 -0.16 -11.20 8.23
N ILE A 143 0.08 -11.33 9.53
CA ILE A 143 0.73 -12.52 10.09
C ILE A 143 -0.28 -13.63 10.27
N ARG A 144 -0.03 -14.75 9.62
CA ARG A 144 -0.87 -15.96 9.70
C ARG A 144 -0.08 -17.14 10.24
N TYR A 145 -0.74 -17.92 11.07
CA TYR A 145 -0.23 -19.23 11.45
C TYR A 145 -0.10 -20.12 10.19
N SER A 146 1.03 -20.79 10.04
CA SER A 146 1.28 -21.74 8.96
C SER A 146 1.32 -23.17 9.48
N SER A 147 2.17 -23.44 10.47
CA SER A 147 2.33 -24.76 11.05
C SER A 147 3.01 -24.67 12.41
N PHE A 148 3.09 -25.77 13.11
CA PHE A 148 3.96 -25.91 14.26
C PHE A 148 4.80 -27.20 14.15
N ILE A 149 5.88 -27.23 14.90
CA ILE A 149 6.72 -28.40 15.10
C ILE A 149 6.93 -28.63 16.61
N VAL A 150 6.94 -29.88 17.02
CA VAL A 150 7.33 -30.27 18.37
C VAL A 150 8.84 -30.51 18.39
N MET A 151 9.53 -29.85 19.30
CA MET A 151 10.99 -29.93 19.45
C MET A 151 11.34 -30.25 20.89
N ASN A 152 12.53 -30.81 21.09
CA ASN A 152 13.08 -31.08 22.41
C ASN A 152 12.14 -31.88 23.34
N ASP A 153 11.25 -32.70 22.76
CA ASP A 153 10.46 -33.66 23.51
C ASP A 153 11.32 -34.72 24.19
N ASP A 154 10.87 -35.25 25.31
CA ASP A 154 11.68 -36.11 26.18
C ASP A 154 12.22 -37.38 25.47
N ASN A 155 11.49 -37.92 24.52
CA ASN A 155 11.91 -39.13 23.79
C ASN A 155 12.44 -38.85 22.38
N GLY A 156 12.37 -37.61 21.87
CA GLY A 156 12.90 -37.13 20.59
C GLY A 156 12.14 -37.64 19.37
N ASN A 157 10.86 -38.03 19.51
CA ASN A 157 10.06 -38.54 18.41
C ASN A 157 9.25 -37.45 17.64
N GLY A 158 9.29 -36.20 18.11
CA GLY A 158 8.59 -35.07 17.50
C GLY A 158 7.08 -35.06 17.74
N THR A 159 6.62 -35.83 18.74
CA THR A 159 5.22 -35.93 19.12
C THR A 159 5.06 -35.64 20.61
N LEU A 160 4.14 -34.81 21.00
CA LEU A 160 3.87 -34.54 22.40
C LEU A 160 2.96 -35.62 22.97
N GLU A 161 3.48 -36.37 23.97
CA GLU A 161 2.80 -37.45 24.63
C GLU A 161 2.50 -37.14 26.11
N ALA A 162 1.67 -37.96 26.74
CA ALA A 162 1.27 -37.71 28.12
C ALA A 162 2.49 -37.83 29.08
N GLY A 163 2.70 -36.77 29.85
CA GLY A 163 3.79 -36.70 30.85
C GLY A 163 5.10 -36.14 30.31
N GLU A 164 5.15 -35.75 29.05
CA GLU A 164 6.35 -35.17 28.44
C GLU A 164 6.34 -33.63 28.52
N THR A 165 7.55 -33.08 28.44
CA THR A 165 7.80 -31.65 28.22
C THR A 165 8.42 -31.49 26.84
N ALA A 166 7.97 -30.50 26.07
CA ALA A 166 8.49 -30.19 24.75
C ALA A 166 8.42 -28.68 24.45
N ASP A 167 9.21 -28.25 23.49
CA ASP A 167 9.13 -26.92 22.92
C ASP A 167 8.24 -26.93 21.68
N LEU A 168 7.46 -25.87 21.47
CA LEU A 168 6.68 -25.64 20.26
C LEU A 168 7.36 -24.57 19.40
N GLY A 169 7.84 -25.00 18.22
CA GLY A 169 8.23 -24.08 17.17
C GLY A 169 7.01 -23.68 16.33
N VAL A 170 6.60 -22.43 16.37
CA VAL A 170 5.49 -21.93 15.57
C VAL A 170 6.01 -21.28 14.31
N VAL A 171 5.53 -21.71 13.15
CA VAL A 171 5.86 -21.13 11.86
C VAL A 171 4.77 -20.15 11.48
N LEU A 172 5.15 -18.90 11.30
CA LEU A 172 4.28 -17.82 10.85
C LEU A 172 4.59 -17.49 9.39
N ASN A 173 3.57 -17.12 8.66
CA ASN A 173 3.67 -16.57 7.31
C ASN A 173 3.21 -15.14 7.33
N ASN A 174 4.08 -14.22 6.90
CA ASN A 174 3.67 -12.85 6.59
C ASN A 174 3.11 -12.83 5.18
N SER A 175 1.81 -12.67 5.04
CA SER A 175 1.10 -12.51 3.76
C SER A 175 0.84 -11.05 3.42
N GLY A 176 1.24 -10.12 4.30
CA GLY A 176 1.22 -8.68 4.05
C GLY A 176 2.36 -8.25 3.13
N SER A 177 2.35 -7.01 2.75
CA SER A 177 3.37 -6.38 1.89
C SER A 177 4.58 -5.86 2.67
N GLU A 178 4.47 -5.77 4.00
CA GLU A 178 5.51 -5.24 4.87
C GLU A 178 6.34 -6.31 5.56
N ILE A 179 7.57 -5.93 5.94
CA ILE A 179 8.41 -6.73 6.83
C ILE A 179 7.88 -6.59 8.26
N ALA A 180 7.42 -7.68 8.85
CA ALA A 180 7.06 -7.70 10.26
C ALA A 180 8.33 -7.82 11.10
N VAL A 181 8.55 -6.84 11.97
CA VAL A 181 9.69 -6.80 12.91
C VAL A 181 9.18 -6.75 14.34
N ASN A 182 10.01 -7.18 15.29
CA ASN A 182 9.72 -7.15 16.72
C ASN A 182 8.41 -7.88 17.08
N LEU A 183 8.14 -9.00 16.41
CA LEU A 183 7.00 -9.84 16.73
C LEU A 183 7.16 -10.45 18.11
N SER A 184 6.10 -10.42 18.90
CA SER A 184 6.00 -11.18 20.14
C SER A 184 4.77 -12.08 20.09
N GLY A 185 4.85 -13.24 20.71
CA GLY A 185 3.74 -14.20 20.76
C GLY A 185 3.50 -14.68 22.19
N ILE A 186 2.24 -14.93 22.54
CA ILE A 186 1.86 -15.53 23.83
C ILE A 186 1.13 -16.83 23.54
N LEU A 187 1.68 -17.94 24.05
CA LEU A 187 1.03 -19.25 24.00
C LEU A 187 0.04 -19.40 25.16
N SER A 188 -1.15 -19.85 24.86
CA SER A 188 -2.17 -20.21 25.87
C SER A 188 -2.85 -21.53 25.54
N SER A 189 -3.37 -22.21 26.55
CA SER A 189 -4.16 -23.42 26.38
C SER A 189 -5.38 -23.39 27.33
N THR A 190 -6.53 -23.86 26.85
CA THR A 190 -7.74 -24.10 27.67
C THR A 190 -7.84 -25.57 28.13
N SER A 191 -6.88 -26.41 27.74
CA SER A 191 -6.85 -27.83 28.13
C SER A 191 -6.35 -27.99 29.56
N GLU A 192 -7.08 -28.74 30.38
CA GLU A 192 -6.68 -29.09 31.74
C GLU A 192 -5.47 -30.05 31.80
N PHE A 193 -5.14 -30.65 30.66
CA PHE A 193 -4.03 -31.61 30.53
C PHE A 193 -2.71 -30.96 30.12
N ILE A 194 -2.71 -29.67 29.82
CA ILE A 194 -1.52 -28.93 29.35
C ILE A 194 -1.14 -27.87 30.37
N THR A 195 0.13 -27.88 30.76
CA THR A 195 0.73 -26.81 31.54
C THR A 195 1.73 -26.05 30.67
N ILE A 196 1.51 -24.75 30.48
CA ILE A 196 2.47 -23.89 29.80
C ILE A 196 3.55 -23.51 30.81
N VAL A 197 4.81 -23.85 30.52
CA VAL A 197 5.97 -23.56 31.36
C VAL A 197 6.56 -22.20 31.03
N ASP A 198 6.67 -21.90 29.73
CA ASP A 198 7.04 -20.59 29.21
C ASP A 198 6.06 -20.25 28.07
N ASN A 199 5.43 -19.09 28.14
CA ASN A 199 4.40 -18.69 27.21
C ASN A 199 4.81 -17.57 26.26
N ASN A 200 6.06 -17.11 26.32
CA ASN A 200 6.53 -15.99 25.50
C ASN A 200 7.45 -16.48 24.39
N ALA A 201 7.29 -15.87 23.22
CA ALA A 201 8.21 -16.01 22.10
C ALA A 201 8.55 -14.60 21.55
N GLU A 202 9.83 -14.40 21.21
CA GLU A 202 10.37 -13.17 20.60
C GLU A 202 11.07 -13.49 19.27
#